data_68d3dc1a3a3d2b44eec6dcd8bd523b9e
#
_entry.id   68d3dc1a3a3d2b44eec6dcd8bd523b9e
#
_cell.length_a   1.000
_cell.length_b   1.000
_cell.length_c   1.000
_cell.angle_alpha   90.00
_cell.angle_beta   90.00
_cell.angle_gamma   90.00
#
_symmetry.space_group_name_H-M   'P 1'
#
loop_
_entity.id
_entity.type
_entity.pdbx_description
1 polymer ?
#
loop_
_entity_poly.entity_id
_entity_poly.type
_entity_poly.pdbx_seq_one_letter_code
_entity_poly.pdbx_strand_id
1 'polypeptide(L)'
;AALEMIKNGTTGFIDAGSYYMEEAVKVYLESGLRGAISHSSMDQGNFPDSIRQTTDEVLASQDRLYEEFHGQGNLQVFYSLRALMNCSQELIVKTAERAREKNTKVQAHMNEYAGEVNYTLQNYQQRPVEYLDSLNVLNDHFLAAHGIMLSPSERALLAQKGAKVVHCPFSNCGKGVPETPDLLERGVCVGLGTDGAAHGGLSLWNEMKIFRSVMNAFHGVKNANPAVMPAKTILKMAFTNGAHILNEEQSGMIREGYQADLIAINW
;
A
#
# COMPACT_ATOMS: atom_id res chain seq x y z
N ALA A 1 10.84 9.41 -11.38
CA ALA A 1 9.59 8.72 -11.01
C ALA A 1 8.37 9.53 -11.46
N ALA A 2 8.13 10.78 -10.97
CA ALA A 2 6.91 11.57 -11.25
C ALA A 2 6.61 11.70 -12.76
N LEU A 3 7.58 12.11 -13.56
CA LEU A 3 7.42 12.22 -15.03
C LEU A 3 7.06 10.89 -15.69
N GLU A 4 7.63 9.79 -15.23
CA GLU A 4 7.33 8.45 -15.74
C GLU A 4 5.92 8.01 -15.36
N MET A 5 5.49 8.26 -14.13
CA MET A 5 4.11 8.02 -13.70
C MET A 5 3.11 8.77 -14.59
N ILE A 6 3.32 10.05 -14.83
CA ILE A 6 2.47 10.88 -15.71
C ILE A 6 2.43 10.32 -17.14
N LYS A 7 3.58 9.98 -17.72
CA LYS A 7 3.67 9.39 -19.07
C LYS A 7 2.97 8.05 -19.20
N ASN A 8 2.90 7.28 -18.12
CA ASN A 8 2.17 6.01 -18.07
C ASN A 8 0.70 6.15 -17.64
N GLY A 9 0.21 7.38 -17.46
CA GLY A 9 -1.19 7.67 -17.13
C GLY A 9 -1.52 7.45 -15.65
N THR A 10 -0.54 7.44 -14.75
CA THR A 10 -0.78 7.43 -13.32
C THR A 10 -1.15 8.83 -12.86
N THR A 11 -2.33 8.99 -12.29
CA THR A 11 -2.86 10.27 -11.80
C THR A 11 -2.81 10.39 -10.28
N GLY A 12 -2.69 9.24 -9.58
CA GLY A 12 -2.57 9.19 -8.13
C GLY A 12 -1.56 8.15 -7.68
N PHE A 13 -0.89 8.38 -6.55
CA PHE A 13 0.13 7.48 -6.00
C PHE A 13 0.12 7.44 -4.48
N ILE A 14 0.70 6.36 -3.92
CA ILE A 14 1.09 6.26 -2.52
C ILE A 14 2.56 5.87 -2.50
N ASP A 15 3.41 6.73 -1.94
CA ASP A 15 4.82 6.46 -1.77
C ASP A 15 5.06 5.77 -0.43
N ALA A 16 5.71 4.61 -0.46
CA ALA A 16 5.97 3.78 0.72
C ALA A 16 6.98 4.39 1.71
N GLY A 17 7.57 5.51 1.35
CA GLY A 17 8.41 6.31 2.23
C GLY A 17 9.88 6.39 1.84
N SER A 18 10.46 7.51 2.20
CA SER A 18 11.88 7.83 2.10
C SER A 18 12.37 8.48 3.39
N TYR A 19 13.67 8.39 3.67
CA TYR A 19 14.30 9.16 4.76
C TYR A 19 14.46 10.65 4.43
N TYR A 20 14.41 10.99 3.14
CA TYR A 20 14.57 12.34 2.61
C TYR A 20 13.35 12.70 1.76
N MET A 21 12.16 12.44 2.30
CA MET A 21 10.90 12.65 1.58
C MET A 21 10.70 14.14 1.22
N GLU A 22 11.21 15.06 2.01
CA GLU A 22 11.15 16.50 1.79
C GLU A 22 11.74 16.92 0.42
N GLU A 23 12.75 16.20 -0.06
CA GLU A 23 13.33 16.45 -1.39
C GLU A 23 12.42 15.92 -2.52
N ALA A 24 11.74 14.80 -2.29
CA ALA A 24 10.79 14.26 -3.26
C ALA A 24 9.50 15.09 -3.34
N VAL A 25 9.06 15.65 -2.23
CA VAL A 25 7.85 16.51 -2.15
C VAL A 25 7.92 17.67 -3.12
N LYS A 26 9.06 18.33 -3.24
CA LYS A 26 9.25 19.45 -4.19
C LYS A 26 8.85 19.06 -5.61
N VAL A 27 9.28 17.88 -6.06
CA VAL A 27 8.97 17.35 -7.38
C VAL A 27 7.50 16.94 -7.49
N TYR A 28 6.93 16.35 -6.45
CA TYR A 28 5.51 15.98 -6.46
C TYR A 28 4.61 17.22 -6.54
N LEU A 29 4.91 18.27 -5.78
CA LEU A 29 4.17 19.55 -5.84
C LEU A 29 4.28 20.20 -7.21
N GLU A 30 5.48 20.26 -7.80
CA GLU A 30 5.70 20.80 -9.15
C GLU A 30 4.97 20.00 -10.24
N SER A 31 4.89 18.67 -10.07
CA SER A 31 4.22 17.78 -11.02
C SER A 31 2.70 17.89 -10.99
N GLY A 32 2.13 18.40 -9.91
CA GLY A 32 0.68 18.43 -9.68
C GLY A 32 0.02 17.07 -9.44
N LEU A 33 0.81 15.99 -9.32
CA LEU A 33 0.29 14.65 -9.01
C LEU A 33 -0.43 14.64 -7.68
N ARG A 34 -1.53 13.92 -7.62
CA ARG A 34 -2.25 13.62 -6.40
C ARG A 34 -1.62 12.44 -5.69
N GLY A 35 -1.39 12.52 -4.39
CA GLY A 35 -0.77 11.37 -3.74
C GLY A 35 -0.64 11.46 -2.24
N ALA A 36 -0.25 10.32 -1.65
CA ALA A 36 0.18 10.24 -0.27
C ALA A 36 1.67 9.93 -0.21
N ILE A 37 2.35 10.63 0.69
CA ILE A 37 3.77 10.48 0.97
C ILE A 37 3.96 10.00 2.40
N SER A 38 5.11 9.38 2.69
CA SER A 38 5.43 8.87 4.02
C SER A 38 6.92 8.99 4.33
N HIS A 39 7.26 9.02 5.61
CA HIS A 39 8.61 8.76 6.08
C HIS A 39 8.89 7.25 6.07
N SER A 40 10.11 6.80 5.72
CA SER A 40 10.48 5.38 5.83
C SER A 40 10.79 5.02 7.28
N SER A 41 9.82 4.46 7.99
CA SER A 41 9.82 4.33 9.45
C SER A 41 10.28 2.96 9.91
N MET A 42 11.40 2.93 10.62
CA MET A 42 11.92 1.75 11.31
C MET A 42 12.85 2.17 12.45
N ASP A 43 12.85 1.42 13.54
CA ASP A 43 13.67 1.67 14.74
C ASP A 43 14.46 0.45 15.22
N GLN A 44 14.30 -0.71 14.55
CA GLN A 44 15.03 -1.94 14.87
C GLN A 44 15.47 -2.69 13.60
N GLY A 45 16.56 -3.45 13.74
CA GLY A 45 17.15 -4.23 12.65
C GLY A 45 18.62 -3.90 12.43
N ASN A 46 19.21 -4.55 11.43
CA ASN A 46 20.59 -4.32 11.04
C ASN A 46 20.65 -3.40 9.81
N PHE A 47 20.82 -2.12 10.03
CA PHE A 47 20.92 -1.09 9.00
C PHE A 47 22.03 -0.09 9.31
N PRO A 48 22.55 0.65 8.31
CA PRO A 48 23.60 1.64 8.48
C PRO A 48 23.26 2.70 9.53
N ASP A 49 24.28 3.15 10.27
CA ASP A 49 24.10 4.18 11.30
C ASP A 49 23.57 5.51 10.74
N SER A 50 23.84 5.80 9.45
CA SER A 50 23.36 7.00 8.75
C SER A 50 21.83 7.11 8.64
N ILE A 51 21.11 5.99 8.80
CA ILE A 51 19.64 5.94 8.75
C ILE A 51 19.03 5.38 10.03
N ARG A 52 19.86 5.17 11.06
CA ARG A 52 19.41 4.67 12.36
C ARG A 52 18.69 5.78 13.10
N GLN A 53 17.50 5.47 13.58
CA GLN A 53 16.68 6.35 14.39
C GLN A 53 16.12 5.59 15.59
N THR A 54 15.95 6.28 16.70
CA THR A 54 15.17 5.81 17.84
C THR A 54 13.67 5.89 17.53
N THR A 55 12.84 5.22 18.32
CA THR A 55 11.38 5.31 18.21
C THR A 55 10.90 6.76 18.20
N ASP A 56 11.37 7.57 19.13
CA ASP A 56 10.96 8.98 19.24
C ASP A 56 11.42 9.83 18.04
N GLU A 57 12.62 9.59 17.51
CA GLU A 57 13.11 10.28 16.30
C GLU A 57 12.29 9.91 15.06
N VAL A 58 11.93 8.62 14.91
CA VAL A 58 11.04 8.18 13.82
C VAL A 58 9.68 8.85 13.91
N LEU A 59 9.07 8.83 15.10
CA LEU A 59 7.78 9.47 15.34
C LEU A 59 7.82 10.98 15.08
N ALA A 60 8.87 11.66 15.56
CA ALA A 60 9.07 13.09 15.29
C ALA A 60 9.24 13.38 13.79
N SER A 61 9.89 12.49 13.04
CA SER A 61 10.05 12.63 11.59
C SER A 61 8.72 12.47 10.85
N GLN A 62 7.89 11.51 11.26
CA GLN A 62 6.55 11.35 10.71
C GLN A 62 5.65 12.54 11.00
N ASP A 63 5.67 13.04 12.26
CA ASP A 63 4.87 14.20 12.67
C ASP A 63 5.28 15.46 11.90
N ARG A 64 6.59 15.71 11.80
CA ARG A 64 7.11 16.86 11.04
C ARG A 64 6.68 16.80 9.58
N LEU A 65 6.79 15.63 8.93
CA LEU A 65 6.34 15.47 7.55
C LEU A 65 4.84 15.75 7.41
N TYR A 66 4.03 15.28 8.38
CA TYR A 66 2.60 15.55 8.39
C TYR A 66 2.30 17.05 8.57
N GLU A 67 2.89 17.69 9.55
CA GLU A 67 2.66 19.10 9.88
C GLU A 67 3.10 20.04 8.75
N GLU A 68 4.17 19.65 8.05
CA GLU A 68 4.72 20.49 6.98
C GLU A 68 3.99 20.29 5.65
N PHE A 69 3.59 19.07 5.29
CA PHE A 69 3.15 18.79 3.91
C PHE A 69 1.73 18.23 3.75
N HIS A 70 1.05 17.84 4.84
CA HIS A 70 -0.31 17.32 4.71
C HIS A 70 -1.27 18.43 4.23
N GLY A 71 -1.95 18.17 3.10
CA GLY A 71 -2.86 19.15 2.49
C GLY A 71 -2.18 20.21 1.62
N GLN A 72 -0.86 20.14 1.40
CA GLN A 72 -0.20 21.02 0.44
C GLN A 72 -0.44 20.51 -0.99
N GLY A 73 -0.95 21.38 -1.85
CA GLY A 73 -1.32 21.01 -3.22
C GLY A 73 -2.31 19.84 -3.23
N ASN A 74 -1.93 18.75 -3.91
CA ASN A 74 -2.71 17.53 -3.97
C ASN A 74 -2.11 16.41 -3.10
N LEU A 75 -1.29 16.75 -2.10
CA LEU A 75 -0.58 15.77 -1.28
C LEU A 75 -1.24 15.54 0.07
N GLN A 76 -1.24 14.28 0.48
CA GLN A 76 -1.56 13.83 1.82
C GLN A 76 -0.30 13.20 2.44
N VAL A 77 -0.26 13.12 3.76
CA VAL A 77 0.78 12.36 4.46
C VAL A 77 0.12 11.20 5.19
N PHE A 78 0.59 9.99 4.90
CA PHE A 78 0.27 8.78 5.65
C PHE A 78 1.42 8.46 6.59
N TYR A 79 1.11 7.97 7.77
CA TYR A 79 2.10 7.37 8.64
C TYR A 79 2.52 6.01 8.08
N SER A 80 3.74 5.58 8.37
CA SER A 80 4.24 4.34 7.80
C SER A 80 5.00 3.47 8.80
N LEU A 81 5.00 2.18 8.51
CA LEU A 81 5.85 1.17 9.12
C LEU A 81 6.57 0.43 7.98
N ARG A 82 7.91 0.35 8.02
CA ARG A 82 8.66 -0.30 6.93
C ARG A 82 8.24 -1.75 6.75
N ALA A 83 8.34 -2.53 7.81
CA ALA A 83 7.84 -3.91 7.92
C ALA A 83 7.86 -4.28 9.41
N LEU A 84 7.06 -5.25 9.85
CA LEU A 84 6.95 -5.60 11.27
C LEU A 84 8.29 -6.03 11.90
N MET A 85 9.14 -6.67 11.13
CA MET A 85 10.48 -7.08 11.58
C MET A 85 11.46 -5.91 11.77
N ASN A 86 11.12 -4.72 11.27
CA ASN A 86 11.93 -3.51 11.36
C ASN A 86 11.35 -2.47 12.33
N CYS A 87 10.24 -2.77 12.97
CA CYS A 87 9.53 -1.86 13.85
C CYS A 87 9.34 -2.51 15.22
N SER A 88 9.75 -1.80 16.29
CA SER A 88 9.42 -2.21 17.65
C SER A 88 7.92 -2.17 17.88
N GLN A 89 7.42 -2.95 18.85
CA GLN A 89 6.02 -2.88 19.25
C GLN A 89 5.62 -1.45 19.65
N GLU A 90 6.51 -0.73 20.30
CA GLU A 90 6.30 0.66 20.71
C GLU A 90 6.08 1.57 19.50
N LEU A 91 6.96 1.47 18.48
CA LEU A 91 6.81 2.24 17.24
C LEU A 91 5.49 1.90 16.54
N ILE A 92 5.14 0.62 16.44
CA ILE A 92 3.90 0.16 15.79
C ILE A 92 2.67 0.80 16.45
N VAL A 93 2.57 0.70 17.79
CA VAL A 93 1.41 1.21 18.53
C VAL A 93 1.34 2.74 18.46
N LYS A 94 2.44 3.44 18.77
CA LYS A 94 2.48 4.90 18.74
C LYS A 94 2.21 5.48 17.35
N THR A 95 2.72 4.85 16.29
CA THR A 95 2.42 5.27 14.91
C THR A 95 0.93 5.19 14.61
N ALA A 96 0.26 4.10 15.01
CA ALA A 96 -1.17 3.95 14.80
C ALA A 96 -2.00 4.94 15.64
N GLU A 97 -1.59 5.22 16.87
CA GLU A 97 -2.23 6.22 17.73
C GLU A 97 -2.17 7.62 17.10
N ARG A 98 -0.97 8.05 16.67
CA ARG A 98 -0.77 9.36 16.02
C ARG A 98 -1.55 9.50 14.71
N ALA A 99 -1.54 8.45 13.87
CA ALA A 99 -2.32 8.45 12.64
C ALA A 99 -3.83 8.59 12.92
N ARG A 100 -4.32 7.94 13.98
CA ARG A 100 -5.72 8.06 14.41
C ARG A 100 -6.05 9.47 14.91
N GLU A 101 -5.19 10.07 15.73
CA GLU A 101 -5.34 11.45 16.21
C GLU A 101 -5.38 12.47 15.06
N LYS A 102 -4.57 12.25 14.04
CA LYS A 102 -4.50 13.09 12.83
C LYS A 102 -5.54 12.73 11.77
N ASN A 103 -6.37 11.71 12.01
CA ASN A 103 -7.36 11.17 11.06
C ASN A 103 -6.75 10.84 9.68
N THR A 104 -5.56 10.24 9.69
CA THR A 104 -4.86 9.79 8.48
C THR A 104 -4.62 8.28 8.51
N LYS A 105 -3.98 7.73 7.48
CA LYS A 105 -3.73 6.29 7.36
C LYS A 105 -2.37 5.88 7.87
N VAL A 106 -2.28 4.60 8.21
CA VAL A 106 -1.01 3.88 8.39
C VAL A 106 -0.83 2.91 7.24
N GLN A 107 0.33 2.94 6.60
CA GLN A 107 0.72 1.94 5.61
C GLN A 107 1.90 1.10 6.09
N ALA A 108 1.93 -0.16 5.70
CA ALA A 108 3.03 -1.08 6.01
C ALA A 108 3.22 -2.11 4.90
N HIS A 109 4.46 -2.58 4.70
CA HIS A 109 4.70 -3.82 3.95
C HIS A 109 4.24 -4.99 4.82
N MET A 110 3.35 -5.81 4.30
CA MET A 110 2.69 -6.86 5.09
C MET A 110 2.61 -8.17 4.34
N ASN A 111 2.95 -9.25 5.03
CA ASN A 111 2.83 -10.60 4.49
C ASN A 111 3.47 -10.76 3.10
N GLU A 112 4.58 -10.04 2.89
CA GLU A 112 5.25 -9.98 1.60
C GLU A 112 6.02 -11.26 1.28
N TYR A 113 6.64 -11.88 2.29
CA TYR A 113 7.45 -13.08 2.16
C TYR A 113 7.50 -13.91 3.45
N ALA A 114 7.91 -15.16 3.31
CA ALA A 114 7.89 -16.12 4.43
C ALA A 114 8.76 -15.69 5.63
N GLY A 115 9.83 -14.91 5.39
CA GLY A 115 10.69 -14.41 6.46
C GLY A 115 9.97 -13.52 7.46
N GLU A 116 9.06 -12.65 7.00
CA GLU A 116 8.24 -11.81 7.86
C GLU A 116 7.27 -12.65 8.72
N VAL A 117 6.59 -13.60 8.08
CA VAL A 117 5.66 -14.50 8.77
C VAL A 117 6.41 -15.32 9.83
N ASN A 118 7.58 -15.87 9.49
CA ASN A 118 8.39 -16.63 10.43
C ASN A 118 8.87 -15.75 11.60
N TYR A 119 9.27 -14.51 11.31
CA TYR A 119 9.68 -13.57 12.36
C TYR A 119 8.57 -13.33 13.37
N THR A 120 7.35 -13.03 12.94
CA THR A 120 6.24 -12.76 13.86
C THR A 120 5.80 -14.02 14.62
N LEU A 121 5.80 -15.19 13.98
CA LEU A 121 5.53 -16.46 14.65
C LEU A 121 6.57 -16.80 15.72
N GLN A 122 7.86 -16.57 15.45
CA GLN A 122 8.94 -16.86 16.40
C GLN A 122 8.95 -15.90 17.59
N ASN A 123 8.70 -14.60 17.36
CA ASN A 123 8.83 -13.58 18.39
C ASN A 123 7.52 -13.31 19.15
N TYR A 124 6.37 -13.45 18.49
CA TYR A 124 5.07 -13.08 19.05
C TYR A 124 4.06 -14.23 19.03
N GLN A 125 4.40 -15.40 18.44
CA GLN A 125 3.53 -16.58 18.29
C GLN A 125 2.20 -16.28 17.58
N GLN A 126 2.21 -15.24 16.75
CA GLN A 126 1.08 -14.77 15.96
C GLN A 126 1.55 -14.50 14.52
N ARG A 127 0.65 -14.61 13.57
CA ARG A 127 0.92 -14.20 12.20
C ARG A 127 0.86 -12.66 12.09
N PRO A 128 1.44 -12.06 11.03
CA PRO A 128 1.58 -10.59 10.93
C PRO A 128 0.30 -9.81 11.19
N VAL A 129 -0.81 -10.15 10.53
CA VAL A 129 -2.09 -9.44 10.68
C VAL A 129 -2.74 -9.72 12.04
N GLU A 130 -2.61 -10.95 12.56
CA GLU A 130 -3.10 -11.33 13.89
C GLU A 130 -2.36 -10.54 14.99
N TYR A 131 -1.06 -10.35 14.82
CA TYR A 131 -0.25 -9.56 15.75
C TYR A 131 -0.70 -8.09 15.76
N LEU A 132 -0.90 -7.46 14.60
CA LEU A 132 -1.42 -6.09 14.53
C LEU A 132 -2.82 -5.96 15.14
N ASP A 133 -3.66 -6.95 14.97
CA ASP A 133 -4.99 -6.95 15.58
C ASP A 133 -4.92 -7.03 17.10
N SER A 134 -4.03 -7.87 17.65
CA SER A 134 -3.81 -7.98 19.09
C SER A 134 -3.31 -6.68 19.74
N LEU A 135 -2.65 -5.82 18.97
CA LEU A 135 -2.19 -4.50 19.37
C LEU A 135 -3.24 -3.38 19.13
N ASN A 136 -4.44 -3.70 18.63
CA ASN A 136 -5.47 -2.75 18.23
C ASN A 136 -5.01 -1.72 17.17
N VAL A 137 -4.07 -2.10 16.32
CA VAL A 137 -3.56 -1.27 15.22
C VAL A 137 -4.40 -1.46 13.94
N LEU A 138 -4.94 -2.65 13.75
CA LEU A 138 -5.69 -3.01 12.55
C LEU A 138 -7.08 -2.38 12.54
N ASN A 139 -7.37 -1.55 11.56
CA ASN A 139 -8.66 -0.86 11.35
C ASN A 139 -8.81 -0.42 9.88
N ASP A 140 -9.86 0.33 9.56
CA ASP A 140 -10.16 0.83 8.23
C ASP A 140 -9.21 1.93 7.71
N HIS A 141 -8.36 2.49 8.57
CA HIS A 141 -7.26 3.38 8.20
C HIS A 141 -5.95 2.63 7.91
N PHE A 142 -5.90 1.31 8.07
CA PHE A 142 -4.70 0.53 7.81
C PHE A 142 -4.62 0.06 6.36
N LEU A 143 -3.46 0.25 5.74
CA LEU A 143 -3.13 -0.15 4.38
C LEU A 143 -1.98 -1.16 4.38
N ALA A 144 -2.26 -2.38 3.96
CA ALA A 144 -1.27 -3.44 3.78
C ALA A 144 -0.77 -3.48 2.33
N ALA A 145 0.51 -3.21 2.11
CA ALA A 145 1.15 -3.46 0.82
C ALA A 145 1.51 -4.95 0.69
N HIS A 146 1.42 -5.49 -0.52
CA HIS A 146 1.68 -6.86 -0.95
C HIS A 146 0.62 -7.88 -0.55
N GLY A 147 0.50 -8.29 0.72
CA GLY A 147 -0.50 -9.26 1.16
C GLY A 147 -0.44 -10.62 0.47
N ILE A 148 0.77 -11.15 0.19
CA ILE A 148 0.97 -12.40 -0.56
C ILE A 148 0.72 -13.62 0.34
N MET A 149 1.32 -13.61 1.54
CA MET A 149 1.35 -14.76 2.46
C MET A 149 0.21 -14.76 3.48
N LEU A 150 -0.92 -14.15 3.15
CA LEU A 150 -2.09 -14.08 4.04
C LEU A 150 -2.74 -15.45 4.24
N SER A 151 -2.89 -15.87 5.50
CA SER A 151 -3.68 -17.04 5.86
C SER A 151 -5.19 -16.77 5.72
N PRO A 152 -6.05 -17.82 5.72
CA PRO A 152 -7.50 -17.62 5.73
C PRO A 152 -8.02 -16.77 6.90
N SER A 153 -7.43 -16.92 8.10
CA SER A 153 -7.75 -16.13 9.29
C SER A 153 -7.37 -14.66 9.11
N GLU A 154 -6.18 -14.40 8.59
CA GLU A 154 -5.71 -13.03 8.33
C GLU A 154 -6.58 -12.31 7.29
N ARG A 155 -7.00 -13.00 6.21
CA ARG A 155 -7.93 -12.43 5.22
C ARG A 155 -9.29 -12.10 5.83
N ALA A 156 -9.79 -12.95 6.73
CA ALA A 156 -11.03 -12.68 7.46
C ALA A 156 -10.90 -11.47 8.40
N LEU A 157 -9.77 -11.33 9.10
CA LEU A 157 -9.48 -10.17 9.95
C LEU A 157 -9.40 -8.88 9.15
N LEU A 158 -8.70 -8.86 8.02
CA LEU A 158 -8.63 -7.69 7.14
C LEU A 158 -10.04 -7.24 6.70
N ALA A 159 -10.89 -8.18 6.31
CA ALA A 159 -12.28 -7.88 5.95
C ALA A 159 -13.09 -7.34 7.13
N GLN A 160 -13.00 -7.99 8.28
CA GLN A 160 -13.72 -7.59 9.50
C GLN A 160 -13.34 -6.18 9.97
N LYS A 161 -12.06 -5.84 9.86
CA LYS A 161 -11.51 -4.55 10.31
C LYS A 161 -11.60 -3.44 9.25
N GLY A 162 -12.01 -3.76 8.03
CA GLY A 162 -12.08 -2.81 6.92
C GLY A 162 -10.72 -2.37 6.39
N ALA A 163 -9.64 -3.06 6.77
CA ALA A 163 -8.30 -2.77 6.31
C ALA A 163 -8.18 -2.98 4.80
N LYS A 164 -7.31 -2.23 4.16
CA LYS A 164 -7.15 -2.23 2.72
C LYS A 164 -5.86 -2.91 2.31
N VAL A 165 -5.83 -3.44 1.09
CA VAL A 165 -4.65 -4.14 0.54
C VAL A 165 -4.26 -3.51 -0.79
N VAL A 166 -2.96 -3.37 -1.05
CA VAL A 166 -2.44 -3.00 -2.37
C VAL A 166 -1.48 -4.08 -2.83
N HIS A 167 -1.82 -4.75 -3.94
CA HIS A 167 -0.90 -5.68 -4.58
C HIS A 167 0.03 -4.95 -5.54
N CYS A 168 1.27 -5.42 -5.61
CA CYS A 168 2.28 -4.98 -6.57
C CYS A 168 2.62 -6.17 -7.47
N PRO A 169 1.83 -6.46 -8.51
CA PRO A 169 1.83 -7.74 -9.22
C PRO A 169 3.19 -8.20 -9.73
N PHE A 170 3.93 -7.33 -10.39
CA PHE A 170 5.25 -7.69 -10.92
C PHE A 170 6.23 -8.06 -9.79
N SER A 171 6.32 -7.22 -8.77
CA SER A 171 7.15 -7.47 -7.59
C SER A 171 6.71 -8.74 -6.85
N ASN A 172 5.41 -8.96 -6.73
CA ASN A 172 4.84 -10.11 -6.03
C ASN A 172 5.18 -11.46 -6.71
N CYS A 173 5.27 -11.50 -8.05
CA CYS A 173 5.53 -12.73 -8.81
C CYS A 173 6.80 -13.47 -8.38
N GLY A 174 7.81 -12.77 -7.89
CA GLY A 174 9.04 -13.37 -7.35
C GLY A 174 8.89 -13.98 -5.96
N LYS A 175 7.77 -13.78 -5.29
CA LYS A 175 7.54 -14.14 -3.88
C LYS A 175 6.35 -15.09 -3.71
N GLY A 176 5.32 -14.97 -4.55
CA GLY A 176 4.13 -15.81 -4.53
C GLY A 176 2.97 -15.18 -5.26
N VAL A 177 1.79 -15.82 -5.18
CA VAL A 177 0.55 -15.34 -5.78
C VAL A 177 -0.47 -15.12 -4.66
N PRO A 178 -0.97 -13.89 -4.49
CA PRO A 178 -1.93 -13.60 -3.43
C PRO A 178 -3.31 -14.23 -3.71
N GLU A 179 -4.03 -14.55 -2.65
CA GLU A 179 -5.40 -15.07 -2.68
C GLU A 179 -6.43 -13.95 -2.91
N THR A 180 -6.20 -13.15 -3.96
CA THR A 180 -7.02 -11.97 -4.27
C THR A 180 -8.50 -12.29 -4.54
N PRO A 181 -8.87 -13.40 -5.21
CA PRO A 181 -10.27 -13.74 -5.38
C PRO A 181 -11.00 -13.86 -4.03
N ASP A 182 -10.40 -14.53 -3.04
CA ASP A 182 -10.97 -14.67 -1.69
C ASP A 182 -11.04 -13.32 -0.94
N LEU A 183 -10.02 -12.46 -1.08
CA LEU A 183 -10.05 -11.11 -0.49
C LEU A 183 -11.23 -10.29 -1.04
N LEU A 184 -11.43 -10.30 -2.36
CA LEU A 184 -12.53 -9.58 -3.01
C LEU A 184 -13.90 -10.15 -2.65
N GLU A 185 -14.02 -11.47 -2.54
CA GLU A 185 -15.25 -12.15 -2.11
C GLU A 185 -15.62 -11.78 -0.67
N ARG A 186 -14.64 -11.60 0.20
CA ARG A 186 -14.82 -11.09 1.57
C ARG A 186 -15.10 -9.59 1.66
N GLY A 187 -15.08 -8.88 0.55
CA GLY A 187 -15.32 -7.44 0.50
C GLY A 187 -14.11 -6.56 0.85
N VAL A 188 -12.91 -7.12 0.92
CA VAL A 188 -11.69 -6.32 1.14
C VAL A 188 -11.47 -5.38 -0.05
N CYS A 189 -11.21 -4.12 0.23
CA CYS A 189 -10.81 -3.16 -0.80
C CYS A 189 -9.37 -3.44 -1.22
N VAL A 190 -9.20 -3.94 -2.44
CA VAL A 190 -7.87 -4.26 -3.01
C VAL A 190 -7.54 -3.30 -4.14
N GLY A 191 -6.38 -2.64 -4.05
CA GLY A 191 -5.81 -1.78 -5.09
C GLY A 191 -4.61 -2.42 -5.78
N LEU A 192 -4.07 -1.72 -6.78
CA LEU A 192 -2.85 -2.09 -7.48
C LEU A 192 -1.79 -1.00 -7.37
N GLY A 193 -0.55 -1.40 -7.23
CA GLY A 193 0.64 -0.56 -7.21
C GLY A 193 1.76 -1.17 -8.05
N THR A 194 2.83 -0.42 -8.24
CA THR A 194 3.99 -0.83 -9.03
C THR A 194 5.18 -1.30 -8.19
N ASP A 195 5.15 -1.05 -6.88
CA ASP A 195 6.34 -1.14 -6.04
C ASP A 195 7.47 -0.22 -6.57
N GLY A 196 8.71 -0.48 -6.24
CA GLY A 196 9.84 0.27 -6.77
C GLY A 196 10.03 0.06 -8.27
N ALA A 197 10.42 1.12 -8.98
CA ALA A 197 10.62 1.13 -10.42
C ALA A 197 11.61 0.05 -10.94
N ALA A 198 12.44 -0.50 -10.05
CA ALA A 198 13.41 -1.56 -10.37
C ALA A 198 12.77 -2.89 -10.77
N HIS A 199 11.51 -3.14 -10.39
CA HIS A 199 10.83 -4.40 -10.70
C HIS A 199 10.28 -4.43 -12.13
N GLY A 200 9.44 -3.49 -12.52
CA GLY A 200 8.78 -3.50 -13.83
C GLY A 200 8.50 -2.11 -14.40
N GLY A 201 9.13 -1.07 -13.85
CA GLY A 201 8.82 0.32 -14.16
C GLY A 201 7.58 0.82 -13.41
N LEU A 202 7.07 1.99 -13.79
CA LEU A 202 5.95 2.67 -13.12
C LEU A 202 4.66 2.68 -13.97
N SER A 203 4.33 1.53 -14.60
CA SER A 203 3.16 1.39 -15.45
C SER A 203 2.10 0.49 -14.83
N LEU A 204 1.00 1.07 -14.36
CA LEU A 204 -0.16 0.29 -13.90
C LEU A 204 -0.78 -0.58 -15.01
N TRP A 205 -0.64 -0.21 -16.29
CA TRP A 205 -1.07 -1.04 -17.42
C TRP A 205 -0.32 -2.36 -17.48
N ASN A 206 1.00 -2.34 -17.26
CA ASN A 206 1.81 -3.54 -17.19
C ASN A 206 1.44 -4.38 -15.96
N GLU A 207 1.22 -3.74 -14.80
CA GLU A 207 0.80 -4.41 -13.58
C GLU A 207 -0.55 -5.13 -13.76
N MET A 208 -1.54 -4.46 -14.33
CA MET A 208 -2.84 -5.06 -14.62
C MET A 208 -2.74 -6.25 -15.57
N LYS A 209 -1.89 -6.16 -16.60
CA LYS A 209 -1.66 -7.23 -17.57
C LYS A 209 -1.04 -8.46 -16.94
N ILE A 210 0.03 -8.28 -16.17
CA ILE A 210 0.69 -9.36 -15.43
C ILE A 210 -0.27 -9.95 -14.41
N PHE A 211 -0.93 -9.11 -13.61
CA PHE A 211 -1.86 -9.55 -12.59
C PHE A 211 -2.93 -10.47 -13.15
N ARG A 212 -3.58 -10.09 -14.24
CA ARG A 212 -4.59 -10.92 -14.87
C ARG A 212 -4.04 -12.27 -15.34
N SER A 213 -2.86 -12.27 -15.94
CA SER A 213 -2.22 -13.50 -16.44
C SER A 213 -1.90 -14.46 -15.29
N VAL A 214 -1.33 -13.95 -14.21
CA VAL A 214 -0.98 -14.73 -13.01
C VAL A 214 -2.23 -15.27 -12.31
N MET A 215 -3.25 -14.43 -12.11
CA MET A 215 -4.52 -14.86 -11.52
C MET A 215 -5.19 -15.97 -12.33
N ASN A 216 -5.23 -15.83 -13.65
CA ASN A 216 -5.78 -16.86 -14.52
C ASN A 216 -4.97 -18.16 -14.49
N ALA A 217 -3.65 -18.06 -14.52
CA ALA A 217 -2.78 -19.24 -14.47
C ALA A 217 -2.89 -19.99 -13.12
N PHE A 218 -2.93 -19.27 -12.03
CA PHE A 218 -2.90 -19.87 -10.70
C PHE A 218 -4.30 -20.26 -10.19
N HIS A 219 -5.25 -19.34 -10.26
CA HIS A 219 -6.61 -19.56 -9.74
C HIS A 219 -7.58 -20.04 -10.83
N GLY A 220 -7.48 -19.49 -12.06
CA GLY A 220 -8.40 -19.79 -13.13
C GLY A 220 -8.31 -21.21 -13.65
N VAL A 221 -7.11 -21.66 -13.98
CA VAL A 221 -6.86 -23.02 -14.50
C VAL A 221 -7.23 -24.06 -13.44
N LYS A 222 -6.80 -23.87 -12.21
CA LYS A 222 -7.07 -24.77 -11.09
C LYS A 222 -8.56 -24.96 -10.82
N ASN A 223 -9.35 -23.91 -10.96
CA ASN A 223 -10.77 -23.90 -10.68
C ASN A 223 -11.64 -24.02 -11.94
N ALA A 224 -11.04 -24.32 -13.10
CA ALA A 224 -11.71 -24.32 -14.41
C ALA A 224 -12.53 -23.03 -14.68
N ASN A 225 -12.06 -21.91 -14.17
CA ASN A 225 -12.72 -20.60 -14.29
C ASN A 225 -11.83 -19.60 -15.05
N PRO A 226 -11.98 -19.44 -16.37
CA PRO A 226 -11.19 -18.50 -17.16
C PRO A 226 -11.52 -17.03 -16.87
N ALA A 227 -12.57 -16.76 -16.11
CA ALA A 227 -13.03 -15.43 -15.73
C ALA A 227 -12.81 -15.13 -14.23
N VAL A 228 -11.90 -15.83 -13.57
CA VAL A 228 -11.61 -15.65 -12.13
C VAL A 228 -11.26 -14.21 -11.79
N MET A 229 -10.60 -13.49 -12.69
CA MET A 229 -10.27 -12.08 -12.54
C MET A 229 -10.64 -11.31 -13.81
N PRO A 230 -11.92 -10.86 -13.93
CA PRO A 230 -12.38 -10.11 -15.09
C PRO A 230 -11.66 -8.77 -15.23
N ALA A 231 -11.46 -8.31 -16.47
CA ALA A 231 -10.82 -7.02 -16.74
C ALA A 231 -11.49 -5.84 -16.00
N LYS A 232 -12.82 -5.84 -15.91
CA LYS A 232 -13.60 -4.84 -15.17
C LYS A 232 -13.20 -4.78 -13.70
N THR A 233 -12.97 -5.91 -13.06
CA THR A 233 -12.53 -5.99 -11.66
C THR A 233 -11.12 -5.40 -11.51
N ILE A 234 -10.21 -5.72 -12.42
CA ILE A 234 -8.83 -5.21 -12.39
C ILE A 234 -8.81 -3.69 -12.61
N LEU A 235 -9.61 -3.19 -13.55
CA LEU A 235 -9.77 -1.74 -13.76
C LEU A 235 -10.33 -1.05 -12.50
N LYS A 236 -11.32 -1.66 -11.84
CA LYS A 236 -11.84 -1.15 -10.57
C LYS A 236 -10.75 -1.10 -9.50
N MET A 237 -9.89 -2.11 -9.40
CA MET A 237 -8.77 -2.12 -8.46
C MET A 237 -7.77 -0.99 -8.72
N ALA A 238 -7.45 -0.74 -9.99
CA ALA A 238 -6.49 0.30 -10.37
C ALA A 238 -7.06 1.72 -10.22
N PHE A 239 -8.33 1.95 -10.50
CA PHE A 239 -8.94 3.28 -10.52
C PHE A 239 -9.76 3.59 -9.28
N THR A 240 -10.95 3.02 -9.18
CA THR A 240 -11.92 3.35 -8.11
C THR A 240 -11.41 2.94 -6.72
N ASN A 241 -10.87 1.73 -6.60
CA ASN A 241 -10.32 1.28 -5.33
C ASN A 241 -9.03 2.05 -4.99
N GLY A 242 -8.18 2.36 -5.99
CA GLY A 242 -7.01 3.21 -5.80
C GLY A 242 -7.37 4.58 -5.22
N ALA A 243 -8.38 5.23 -5.78
CA ALA A 243 -8.88 6.50 -5.27
C ALA A 243 -9.42 6.38 -3.82
N HIS A 244 -10.22 5.36 -3.53
CA HIS A 244 -10.73 5.11 -2.18
C HIS A 244 -9.60 4.82 -1.17
N ILE A 245 -8.58 4.06 -1.56
CA ILE A 245 -7.40 3.80 -0.73
C ILE A 245 -6.63 5.10 -0.45
N LEU A 246 -6.59 6.00 -1.42
CA LEU A 246 -5.94 7.31 -1.28
C LEU A 246 -6.80 8.34 -0.50
N ASN A 247 -7.99 8.00 -0.01
CA ASN A 247 -8.97 8.93 0.57
C ASN A 247 -9.50 10.00 -0.41
N GLU A 248 -9.53 9.68 -1.69
CA GLU A 248 -10.00 10.57 -2.75
C GLU A 248 -11.37 10.11 -3.25
N GLU A 249 -12.41 10.28 -2.45
CA GLU A 249 -13.76 9.76 -2.72
C GLU A 249 -14.38 10.31 -4.00
N GLN A 250 -13.97 11.51 -4.42
CA GLN A 250 -14.42 12.16 -5.65
C GLN A 250 -13.40 11.98 -6.80
N SER A 251 -12.74 10.83 -6.87
CA SER A 251 -11.76 10.46 -7.90
C SER A 251 -11.99 9.04 -8.40
N GLY A 252 -11.20 8.61 -9.39
CA GLY A 252 -11.18 7.23 -9.89
C GLY A 252 -12.31 6.86 -10.84
N MET A 253 -13.18 7.79 -11.22
CA MET A 253 -14.22 7.58 -12.25
C MET A 253 -14.61 8.89 -12.93
N ILE A 254 -15.14 8.79 -14.14
CA ILE A 254 -15.70 9.93 -14.87
C ILE A 254 -17.14 10.13 -14.40
N ARG A 255 -17.35 11.16 -13.59
CA ARG A 255 -18.65 11.53 -13.04
C ARG A 255 -18.70 13.02 -12.76
N GLU A 256 -19.89 13.63 -12.90
CA GLU A 256 -20.13 15.03 -12.54
C GLU A 256 -19.78 15.27 -11.05
N GLY A 257 -19.05 16.34 -10.77
CA GLY A 257 -18.56 16.71 -9.44
C GLY A 257 -17.27 15.98 -9.00
N TYR A 258 -16.74 15.06 -9.82
CA TYR A 258 -15.47 14.39 -9.55
C TYR A 258 -14.28 15.17 -10.07
N GLN A 259 -13.10 14.89 -9.51
CA GLN A 259 -11.83 15.43 -9.96
C GLN A 259 -11.57 15.03 -11.41
N ALA A 260 -11.08 15.98 -12.20
CA ALA A 260 -10.80 15.78 -13.62
C ALA A 260 -9.37 15.23 -13.88
N ASP A 261 -8.92 14.28 -13.07
CA ASP A 261 -7.68 13.55 -13.28
C ASP A 261 -7.91 12.50 -14.39
N LEU A 262 -7.73 12.92 -15.65
CA LEU A 262 -8.10 12.15 -16.82
C LEU A 262 -6.89 11.74 -17.65
N ILE A 263 -6.97 10.57 -18.25
CA ILE A 263 -6.01 10.09 -19.23
C ILE A 263 -6.72 9.82 -20.57
N ALA A 264 -6.05 10.16 -21.67
CA ALA A 264 -6.48 9.81 -23.01
C ALA A 264 -5.56 8.73 -23.57
N ILE A 265 -6.15 7.66 -24.12
CA ILE A 265 -5.41 6.55 -24.70
C ILE A 265 -5.64 6.56 -26.20
N ASN A 266 -4.56 6.56 -26.97
CA ASN A 266 -4.61 6.36 -28.41
C ASN A 266 -4.52 4.85 -28.69
N TRP A 267 -5.54 4.30 -29.39
CA TRP A 267 -5.63 2.90 -29.79
C TRP A 267 -4.88 2.62 -31.06
#